data_4e8560802b730d977d422e16a47db109
#
_entry.id   4e8560802b730d977d422e16a47db109
#
_cell.length_a   1.000
_cell.length_b   1.000
_cell.length_c   1.000
_cell.angle_alpha   90.00
_cell.angle_beta   90.00
_cell.angle_gamma   90.00
#
_symmetry.space_group_name_H-M   'P 1'
#
loop_
_entity.id
_entity.type
_entity.pdbx_description
1 polymer ?
#
loop_
_entity_poly.entity_id
_entity_poly.type
_entity_poly.pdbx_seq_one_letter_code
_entity_poly.pdbx_strand_id
1 'polypeptide(L)'
;IEWTDLVRGDQYFDPKLMSDPVIRRADGSWLYMLPSAIDDIDMGVTHVVRGEDHVTNTATQLQMFDALGAARPQFAHEALLTGSEGKLSKRLGALGMDAFRERGIEPMALIALLARLGTSEPVEPVTQAAPLIATIDFAHFGRAPARFDEEELAQINAKILHQTDYAAVAARLPEGMDEAAWGAIRPNISKLADVAGWW
;
A
#
# COMPACT_ATOMS: atom_id res chain seq x y z
N ILE A 1 5.01 6.09 27.70
CA ILE A 1 4.34 6.53 26.48
C ILE A 1 3.44 5.41 26.04
N GLU A 2 2.16 5.71 25.91
CA GLU A 2 1.13 4.72 25.60
C GLU A 2 0.28 5.20 24.43
N TRP A 3 -0.13 4.25 23.59
CA TRP A 3 -1.16 4.46 22.57
C TRP A 3 -1.79 3.13 22.18
N THR A 4 -2.98 3.15 21.62
CA THR A 4 -3.60 1.99 21.00
C THR A 4 -3.36 2.06 19.51
N ASP A 5 -2.61 1.10 18.98
CA ASP A 5 -2.38 0.95 17.54
C ASP A 5 -3.54 0.19 16.89
N LEU A 6 -4.03 0.65 15.76
CA LEU A 6 -5.22 0.10 15.10
C LEU A 6 -5.03 -1.35 14.62
N VAL A 7 -3.79 -1.77 14.37
CA VAL A 7 -3.46 -3.14 13.96
C VAL A 7 -2.83 -3.94 15.11
N ARG A 8 -1.91 -3.32 15.85
CA ARG A 8 -1.08 -4.02 16.84
C ARG A 8 -1.65 -3.97 18.27
N GLY A 9 -2.72 -3.20 18.50
CA GLY A 9 -3.31 -3.01 19.81
C GLY A 9 -2.45 -2.14 20.74
N ASP A 10 -2.62 -2.33 22.04
CA ASP A 10 -1.98 -1.47 23.05
C ASP A 10 -0.47 -1.57 23.00
N GLN A 11 0.18 -0.41 22.92
CA GLN A 11 1.62 -0.25 22.88
C GLN A 11 2.07 0.57 24.09
N TYR A 12 3.20 0.16 24.68
CA TYR A 12 3.82 0.84 25.80
C TYR A 12 5.33 0.94 25.63
N PHE A 13 5.87 2.12 25.86
CA PHE A 13 7.32 2.38 25.89
C PHE A 13 7.68 3.17 27.15
N ASP A 14 8.62 2.67 27.93
CA ASP A 14 9.13 3.40 29.10
C ASP A 14 10.09 4.51 28.63
N PRO A 15 9.76 5.79 28.85
CA PRO A 15 10.62 6.91 28.46
C PRO A 15 12.02 6.86 29.10
N LYS A 16 12.16 6.23 30.26
CA LYS A 16 13.45 6.09 30.95
C LYS A 16 14.44 5.18 30.23
N LEU A 17 13.91 4.29 29.35
CA LEU A 17 14.71 3.38 28.53
C LEU A 17 14.96 3.91 27.13
N MET A 18 14.39 5.07 26.81
CA MET A 18 14.56 5.73 25.51
C MET A 18 15.67 6.78 25.62
N SER A 19 16.51 6.87 24.60
CA SER A 19 17.47 7.96 24.46
C SER A 19 16.81 9.20 23.86
N ASP A 20 17.34 10.38 24.17
CA ASP A 20 16.91 11.61 23.51
C ASP A 20 17.14 11.52 21.98
N PRO A 21 16.14 11.83 21.18
CA PRO A 21 16.28 11.74 19.75
C PRO A 21 17.15 12.88 19.22
N VAL A 22 18.06 12.56 18.31
CA VAL A 22 18.74 13.57 17.53
C VAL A 22 17.76 14.13 16.50
N ILE A 23 17.35 15.39 16.65
CA ILE A 23 16.39 16.05 15.74
C ILE A 23 17.10 16.86 14.67
N ARG A 24 18.34 17.32 14.92
CA ARG A 24 19.14 18.12 14.00
C ARG A 24 20.60 17.69 14.05
N ARG A 25 21.25 17.54 12.91
CA ARG A 25 22.69 17.23 12.81
C ARG A 25 23.55 18.47 13.05
N ALA A 26 24.85 18.24 13.27
CA ALA A 26 25.83 19.32 13.46
C ALA A 26 25.95 20.22 12.22
N ASP A 27 25.72 19.70 11.01
CA ASP A 27 25.70 20.46 9.76
C ASP A 27 24.43 21.31 9.56
N GLY A 28 23.50 21.24 10.52
CA GLY A 28 22.25 21.99 10.49
C GLY A 28 21.09 21.27 9.75
N SER A 29 21.32 20.11 9.17
CA SER A 29 20.25 19.33 8.52
C SER A 29 19.29 18.69 9.54
N TRP A 30 17.99 18.69 9.24
CA TRP A 30 16.99 18.07 10.08
C TRP A 30 16.93 16.57 9.85
N LEU A 31 16.65 15.83 10.90
CA LEU A 31 16.37 14.40 10.84
C LEU A 31 14.86 14.15 10.74
N TYR A 32 14.51 13.08 10.04
CA TYR A 32 13.16 12.71 9.58
C TYR A 32 12.05 12.88 10.64
N MET A 33 12.26 12.46 11.89
CA MET A 33 11.16 12.33 12.85
C MET A 33 10.48 13.65 13.22
N LEU A 34 11.25 14.72 13.43
CA LEU A 34 10.66 16.01 13.79
C LEU A 34 9.98 16.70 12.62
N PRO A 35 10.61 16.82 11.42
CA PRO A 35 9.91 17.35 10.25
C PRO A 35 8.63 16.61 9.92
N SER A 36 8.63 15.27 9.97
CA SER A 36 7.42 14.50 9.66
C SER A 36 6.30 14.74 10.67
N ALA A 37 6.62 14.88 11.97
CA ALA A 37 5.61 15.22 12.97
C ALA A 37 5.03 16.63 12.77
N ILE A 38 5.87 17.60 12.37
CA ILE A 38 5.42 18.97 12.06
C ILE A 38 4.54 18.97 10.81
N ASP A 39 4.94 18.27 9.75
CA ASP A 39 4.15 18.14 8.53
C ASP A 39 2.78 17.48 8.81
N ASP A 40 2.75 16.43 9.63
CA ASP A 40 1.50 15.78 10.04
C ASP A 40 0.57 16.75 10.80
N ILE A 41 1.14 17.61 11.66
CA ILE A 41 0.37 18.64 12.39
C ILE A 41 -0.16 19.69 11.42
N ASP A 42 0.69 20.25 10.58
CA ASP A 42 0.35 21.34 9.67
C ASP A 42 -0.67 20.91 8.61
N MET A 43 -0.58 19.66 8.16
CA MET A 43 -1.50 19.07 7.18
C MET A 43 -2.77 18.49 7.82
N GLY A 44 -2.87 18.46 9.15
CA GLY A 44 -4.02 17.91 9.86
C GLY A 44 -4.20 16.41 9.65
N VAL A 45 -3.09 15.64 9.60
CA VAL A 45 -3.12 14.18 9.43
C VAL A 45 -3.82 13.55 10.62
N THR A 46 -4.85 12.77 10.36
CA THR A 46 -5.65 12.09 11.40
C THR A 46 -5.20 10.66 11.65
N HIS A 47 -4.65 10.00 10.64
CA HIS A 47 -4.21 8.60 10.71
C HIS A 47 -2.85 8.45 10.02
N VAL A 48 -1.91 7.80 10.72
CA VAL A 48 -0.59 7.44 10.20
C VAL A 48 -0.54 5.93 10.02
N VAL A 49 -0.63 5.46 8.77
CA VAL A 49 -0.56 4.04 8.42
C VAL A 49 0.80 3.76 7.79
N ARG A 50 1.56 2.82 8.36
CA ARG A 50 2.94 2.55 7.91
C ARG A 50 3.44 1.16 8.34
N GLY A 51 4.66 0.80 7.95
CA GLY A 51 5.26 -0.47 8.32
C GLY A 51 5.59 -0.57 9.82
N GLU A 52 5.54 -1.77 10.36
CA GLU A 52 5.79 -2.09 11.78
C GLU A 52 7.22 -1.75 12.27
N ASP A 53 8.15 -1.60 11.36
CA ASP A 53 9.52 -1.14 11.65
C ASP A 53 9.57 0.29 12.23
N HIS A 54 8.47 1.03 12.11
CA HIS A 54 8.30 2.36 12.67
C HIS A 54 7.61 2.40 14.06
N VAL A 55 7.24 1.29 14.67
CA VAL A 55 6.57 1.27 15.98
C VAL A 55 7.36 2.03 17.04
N THR A 56 8.67 1.79 17.16
CA THR A 56 9.54 2.51 18.10
C THR A 56 9.61 4.01 17.80
N ASN A 57 9.60 4.39 16.51
CA ASN A 57 9.59 5.80 16.09
C ASN A 57 8.33 6.51 16.54
N THR A 58 7.19 5.80 16.58
CA THR A 58 5.92 6.35 17.04
C THR A 58 6.00 6.84 18.49
N ALA A 59 6.62 6.06 19.39
CA ALA A 59 6.81 6.48 20.76
C ALA A 59 7.58 7.81 20.86
N THR A 60 8.60 8.01 20.02
CA THR A 60 9.36 9.26 19.96
C THR A 60 8.54 10.40 19.35
N GLN A 61 7.80 10.14 18.26
CA GLN A 61 6.96 11.16 17.61
C GLN A 61 5.81 11.61 18.50
N LEU A 62 5.20 10.71 19.29
CA LEU A 62 4.17 11.08 20.27
C LEU A 62 4.68 12.10 21.29
N GLN A 63 5.93 11.98 21.74
CA GLN A 63 6.55 12.99 22.60
C GLN A 63 6.71 14.34 21.86
N MET A 64 6.99 14.31 20.56
CA MET A 64 7.07 15.54 19.75
C MET A 64 5.70 16.21 19.60
N PHE A 65 4.64 15.44 19.33
CA PHE A 65 3.26 15.98 19.30
C PHE A 65 2.89 16.64 20.64
N ASP A 66 3.19 15.97 21.76
CA ASP A 66 2.91 16.50 23.09
C ASP A 66 3.72 17.79 23.37
N ALA A 67 5.01 17.79 23.05
CA ALA A 67 5.89 18.95 23.25
C ALA A 67 5.48 20.16 22.40
N LEU A 68 4.89 19.91 21.22
CA LEU A 68 4.36 20.95 20.32
C LEU A 68 2.92 21.35 20.69
N GLY A 69 2.31 20.72 21.70
CA GLY A 69 0.93 20.98 22.10
C GLY A 69 -0.11 20.58 21.07
N ALA A 70 0.22 19.63 20.19
CA ALA A 70 -0.64 19.19 19.11
C ALA A 70 -1.42 17.91 19.46
N ALA A 71 -2.57 17.71 18.82
CA ALA A 71 -3.33 16.47 18.94
C ALA A 71 -2.56 15.31 18.30
N ARG A 72 -2.55 14.17 18.97
CA ARG A 72 -1.93 12.94 18.45
C ARG A 72 -2.80 12.33 17.35
N PRO A 73 -2.25 11.96 16.17
CA PRO A 73 -2.97 11.17 15.19
C PRO A 73 -3.18 9.73 15.71
N GLN A 74 -4.07 8.98 15.07
CA GLN A 74 -4.13 7.55 15.24
C GLN A 74 -3.03 6.85 14.43
N PHE A 75 -2.54 5.72 14.92
CA PHE A 75 -1.48 4.97 14.26
C PHE A 75 -1.95 3.56 13.90
N ALA A 76 -1.53 3.07 12.75
CA ALA A 76 -1.68 1.70 12.31
C ALA A 76 -0.32 1.20 11.78
N HIS A 77 0.22 0.15 12.39
CA HIS A 77 1.49 -0.43 11.96
C HIS A 77 1.27 -1.81 11.36
N GLU A 78 1.35 -1.86 10.03
CA GLU A 78 1.15 -3.07 9.25
C GLU A 78 2.43 -3.92 9.23
N ALA A 79 2.24 -5.24 9.09
CA ALA A 79 3.34 -6.18 8.94
C ALA A 79 4.13 -5.89 7.66
N LEU A 80 5.44 -6.11 7.71
CA LEU A 80 6.30 -5.93 6.55
C LEU A 80 6.01 -6.97 5.48
N LEU A 81 6.08 -6.54 4.22
CA LEU A 81 5.95 -7.44 3.09
C LEU A 81 7.21 -8.30 2.90
N THR A 82 7.00 -9.56 2.58
CA THR A 82 8.06 -10.49 2.20
C THR A 82 7.83 -10.99 0.77
N GLY A 83 8.92 -11.27 0.05
CA GLY A 83 8.86 -11.95 -1.24
C GLY A 83 9.00 -13.47 -1.08
N SER A 84 8.95 -14.20 -2.19
CA SER A 84 9.10 -15.66 -2.25
C SER A 84 10.42 -16.18 -1.66
N GLU A 85 11.46 -15.35 -1.62
CA GLU A 85 12.81 -15.70 -1.15
C GLU A 85 13.32 -14.79 -0.01
N GLY A 86 12.43 -14.19 0.79
CA GLY A 86 12.80 -13.34 1.93
C GLY A 86 12.44 -11.86 1.74
N LYS A 87 13.22 -10.93 2.34
CA LYS A 87 12.88 -9.50 2.35
C LYS A 87 12.67 -8.94 0.94
N LEU A 88 11.51 -8.37 0.72
CA LEU A 88 11.08 -7.75 -0.53
C LEU A 88 12.01 -6.61 -1.00
N SER A 89 12.68 -5.95 -0.06
CA SER A 89 13.46 -4.71 -0.28
C SER A 89 14.63 -4.81 -1.27
N LYS A 90 15.15 -6.01 -1.55
CA LYS A 90 16.26 -6.16 -2.53
C LYS A 90 15.79 -6.49 -3.95
N ARG A 91 14.60 -7.07 -4.12
CA ARG A 91 14.04 -7.42 -5.43
C ARG A 91 12.98 -6.44 -5.91
N LEU A 92 12.13 -5.92 -5.05
CA LEU A 92 11.20 -4.82 -5.39
C LEU A 92 11.93 -3.47 -5.58
N GLY A 93 13.14 -3.29 -5.07
CA GLY A 93 13.98 -2.14 -5.43
C GLY A 93 14.34 -2.10 -6.92
N ALA A 94 14.23 -3.25 -7.62
CA ALA A 94 14.29 -3.36 -9.07
C ALA A 94 12.88 -3.36 -9.74
N LEU A 95 11.81 -3.45 -8.95
CA LEU A 95 10.41 -3.49 -9.38
C LEU A 95 9.68 -2.25 -8.83
N GLY A 96 10.10 -1.06 -9.27
CA GLY A 96 9.30 0.15 -9.08
C GLY A 96 7.95 0.04 -9.81
N MET A 97 7.05 0.99 -9.56
CA MET A 97 5.75 1.03 -10.23
C MET A 97 5.86 0.99 -11.76
N ASP A 98 6.95 1.52 -12.31
CA ASP A 98 7.24 1.49 -13.73
C ASP A 98 7.41 0.06 -14.25
N ALA A 99 8.08 -0.82 -13.50
CA ALA A 99 8.24 -2.22 -13.90
C ALA A 99 6.92 -2.99 -13.93
N PHE A 100 5.98 -2.71 -13.00
CA PHE A 100 4.63 -3.29 -13.06
C PHE A 100 3.87 -2.77 -14.29
N ARG A 101 3.98 -1.47 -14.59
CA ARG A 101 3.38 -0.86 -15.78
C ARG A 101 3.93 -1.48 -17.08
N GLU A 102 5.26 -1.63 -17.20
CA GLU A 102 5.92 -2.26 -18.35
C GLU A 102 5.50 -3.72 -18.54
N ARG A 103 5.24 -4.42 -17.45
CA ARG A 103 4.73 -5.81 -17.47
C ARG A 103 3.25 -5.90 -17.80
N GLY A 104 2.54 -4.78 -17.94
CA GLY A 104 1.12 -4.73 -18.28
C GLY A 104 0.19 -5.04 -17.12
N ILE A 105 0.63 -4.76 -15.88
CA ILE A 105 -0.22 -4.86 -14.69
C ILE A 105 -1.09 -3.61 -14.60
N GLU A 106 -2.39 -3.80 -14.53
CA GLU A 106 -3.34 -2.72 -14.31
C GLU A 106 -3.23 -2.17 -12.87
N PRO A 107 -3.32 -0.84 -12.66
CA PRO A 107 -3.20 -0.25 -11.33
C PRO A 107 -4.15 -0.88 -10.31
N MET A 108 -5.37 -1.18 -10.71
CA MET A 108 -6.36 -1.79 -9.81
C MET A 108 -6.01 -3.22 -9.39
N ALA A 109 -5.24 -3.97 -10.19
CA ALA A 109 -4.77 -5.29 -9.79
C ALA A 109 -3.81 -5.20 -8.58
N LEU A 110 -2.88 -4.24 -8.64
CA LEU A 110 -1.95 -3.99 -7.55
C LEU A 110 -2.68 -3.45 -6.31
N ILE A 111 -3.59 -2.49 -6.48
CA ILE A 111 -4.38 -1.91 -5.38
C ILE A 111 -5.25 -2.98 -4.72
N ALA A 112 -5.95 -3.83 -5.49
CA ALA A 112 -6.79 -4.90 -4.95
C ALA A 112 -5.98 -5.92 -4.15
N LEU A 113 -4.81 -6.32 -4.64
CA LEU A 113 -3.90 -7.21 -3.92
C LEU A 113 -3.42 -6.56 -2.62
N LEU A 114 -2.83 -5.37 -2.70
CA LEU A 114 -2.24 -4.70 -1.54
C LEU A 114 -3.27 -4.36 -0.46
N ALA A 115 -4.49 -3.99 -0.84
CA ALA A 115 -5.56 -3.69 0.12
C ALA A 115 -6.02 -4.89 0.95
N ARG A 116 -5.71 -6.11 0.51
CA ARG A 116 -6.08 -7.35 1.19
C ARG A 116 -4.87 -8.16 1.70
N LEU A 117 -3.68 -7.79 1.26
CA LEU A 117 -2.47 -8.49 1.64
C LEU A 117 -2.22 -8.34 3.14
N GLY A 118 -2.05 -9.48 3.83
CA GLY A 118 -1.91 -9.50 5.28
C GLY A 118 -3.23 -9.43 6.06
N THR A 119 -4.38 -9.41 5.38
CA THR A 119 -5.71 -9.49 6.02
C THR A 119 -6.27 -10.91 5.97
N SER A 120 -7.36 -11.15 6.71
CA SER A 120 -8.15 -12.38 6.60
C SER A 120 -9.16 -12.36 5.45
N GLU A 121 -9.27 -11.26 4.74
CA GLU A 121 -10.22 -11.06 3.66
C GLU A 121 -9.68 -11.59 2.33
N PRO A 122 -10.52 -12.19 1.47
CA PRO A 122 -10.10 -12.65 0.16
C PRO A 122 -9.73 -11.48 -0.76
N VAL A 123 -8.78 -11.71 -1.65
CA VAL A 123 -8.46 -10.76 -2.71
C VAL A 123 -9.47 -10.91 -3.85
N GLU A 124 -10.30 -9.89 -4.04
CA GLU A 124 -11.29 -9.86 -5.11
C GLU A 124 -10.83 -8.96 -6.27
N PRO A 125 -11.05 -9.39 -7.52
CA PRO A 125 -10.72 -8.58 -8.69
C PRO A 125 -11.75 -7.47 -8.87
N VAL A 126 -11.44 -6.28 -8.36
CA VAL A 126 -12.31 -5.10 -8.48
C VAL A 126 -11.73 -4.10 -9.47
N THR A 127 -12.58 -3.50 -10.30
CA THR A 127 -12.18 -2.49 -11.29
C THR A 127 -12.13 -1.07 -10.76
N GLN A 128 -12.60 -0.86 -9.52
CA GLN A 128 -12.65 0.45 -8.84
C GLN A 128 -12.26 0.31 -7.37
N ALA A 129 -11.73 1.38 -6.78
CA ALA A 129 -11.30 1.37 -5.37
C ALA A 129 -12.47 1.48 -4.37
N ALA A 130 -13.64 1.98 -4.76
CA ALA A 130 -14.75 2.23 -3.85
C ALA A 130 -15.20 1.01 -3.01
N PRO A 131 -15.32 -0.21 -3.58
CA PRO A 131 -15.63 -1.39 -2.77
C PRO A 131 -14.56 -1.72 -1.72
N LEU A 132 -13.28 -1.52 -2.04
CA LEU A 132 -12.18 -1.73 -1.11
C LEU A 132 -12.22 -0.72 0.04
N ILE A 133 -12.44 0.57 -0.28
CA ILE A 133 -12.55 1.63 0.72
C ILE A 133 -13.72 1.36 1.69
N ALA A 134 -14.85 0.88 1.17
CA ALA A 134 -16.03 0.61 1.98
C ALA A 134 -15.87 -0.56 2.97
N THR A 135 -14.90 -1.43 2.74
CA THR A 135 -14.71 -2.67 3.51
C THR A 135 -13.37 -2.74 4.24
N ILE A 136 -12.54 -1.68 4.17
CA ILE A 136 -11.28 -1.67 4.90
C ILE A 136 -11.53 -1.58 6.41
N ASP A 137 -10.94 -2.52 7.16
CA ASP A 137 -10.99 -2.53 8.61
C ASP A 137 -9.62 -2.98 9.16
N PHE A 138 -8.99 -2.12 9.95
CA PHE A 138 -7.69 -2.41 10.54
C PHE A 138 -7.69 -3.62 11.47
N ALA A 139 -8.84 -3.99 12.03
CA ALA A 139 -8.98 -5.19 12.86
C ALA A 139 -8.75 -6.49 12.09
N HIS A 140 -8.88 -6.48 10.77
CA HIS A 140 -8.64 -7.64 9.91
C HIS A 140 -7.18 -7.83 9.50
N PHE A 141 -6.32 -6.84 9.77
CA PHE A 141 -4.89 -6.93 9.42
C PHE A 141 -4.14 -7.83 10.42
N GLY A 142 -3.43 -8.81 9.88
CA GLY A 142 -2.56 -9.69 10.65
C GLY A 142 -1.26 -9.01 11.09
N ARG A 143 -0.61 -9.59 12.12
CA ARG A 143 0.69 -9.12 12.62
C ARG A 143 1.88 -9.92 12.06
N ALA A 144 1.60 -10.99 11.33
CA ALA A 144 2.62 -11.79 10.66
C ALA A 144 3.01 -11.16 9.31
N PRO A 145 4.28 -11.28 8.90
CA PRO A 145 4.71 -10.80 7.58
C PRO A 145 3.84 -11.35 6.46
N ALA A 146 3.38 -10.46 5.58
CA ALA A 146 2.54 -10.81 4.44
C ALA A 146 3.41 -11.10 3.21
N ARG A 147 3.12 -12.22 2.52
CA ARG A 147 3.87 -12.63 1.35
C ARG A 147 3.25 -11.99 0.09
N PHE A 148 4.04 -11.18 -0.59
CA PHE A 148 3.68 -10.68 -1.92
C PHE A 148 3.96 -11.75 -2.97
N ASP A 149 2.93 -12.17 -3.70
CA ASP A 149 3.01 -13.18 -4.74
C ASP A 149 2.71 -12.57 -6.12
N GLU A 150 3.70 -12.63 -7.02
CA GLU A 150 3.58 -12.06 -8.36
C GLU A 150 2.67 -12.90 -9.27
N GLU A 151 2.54 -14.21 -9.02
CA GLU A 151 1.64 -15.06 -9.77
C GLU A 151 0.18 -14.75 -9.42
N GLU A 152 -0.09 -14.54 -8.13
CA GLU A 152 -1.40 -14.08 -7.67
C GLU A 152 -1.76 -12.72 -8.28
N LEU A 153 -0.81 -11.76 -8.30
CA LEU A 153 -1.00 -10.48 -8.94
C LEU A 153 -1.37 -10.62 -10.43
N ALA A 154 -0.67 -11.50 -11.15
CA ALA A 154 -0.96 -11.75 -12.57
C ALA A 154 -2.35 -12.35 -12.79
N GLN A 155 -2.78 -13.25 -11.90
CA GLN A 155 -4.14 -13.83 -11.96
C GLN A 155 -5.23 -12.78 -11.67
N ILE A 156 -4.99 -11.90 -10.68
CA ILE A 156 -5.92 -10.80 -10.38
C ILE A 156 -5.98 -9.84 -11.57
N ASN A 157 -4.85 -9.53 -12.20
CA ASN A 157 -4.79 -8.69 -13.38
C ASN A 157 -5.65 -9.22 -14.53
N ALA A 158 -5.52 -10.50 -14.84
CA ALA A 158 -6.35 -11.15 -15.85
C ALA A 158 -7.86 -11.05 -15.51
N LYS A 159 -8.23 -11.37 -14.27
CA LYS A 159 -9.63 -11.30 -13.82
C LYS A 159 -10.20 -9.88 -13.87
N ILE A 160 -9.40 -8.86 -13.59
CA ILE A 160 -9.81 -7.45 -13.72
C ILE A 160 -10.05 -7.09 -15.18
N LEU A 161 -9.14 -7.46 -16.10
CA LEU A 161 -9.33 -7.22 -17.53
C LEU A 161 -10.59 -7.90 -18.06
N HIS A 162 -10.89 -9.14 -17.60
CA HIS A 162 -12.10 -9.86 -17.98
C HIS A 162 -13.41 -9.15 -17.57
N GLN A 163 -13.35 -8.26 -16.57
CA GLN A 163 -14.50 -7.49 -16.08
C GLN A 163 -14.48 -6.04 -16.55
N THR A 164 -13.38 -5.59 -17.17
CA THR A 164 -13.20 -4.19 -17.54
C THR A 164 -14.11 -3.84 -18.74
N ASP A 165 -14.87 -2.75 -18.59
CA ASP A 165 -15.75 -2.23 -19.63
C ASP A 165 -14.95 -1.62 -20.77
N TYR A 166 -15.50 -1.70 -22.00
CA TYR A 166 -14.90 -1.14 -23.19
C TYR A 166 -14.51 0.34 -23.04
N ALA A 167 -15.39 1.14 -22.46
CA ALA A 167 -15.15 2.57 -22.26
C ALA A 167 -13.88 2.88 -21.44
N ALA A 168 -13.51 1.99 -20.51
CA ALA A 168 -12.32 2.18 -19.67
C ALA A 168 -10.99 1.88 -20.40
N VAL A 169 -11.04 1.13 -21.50
CA VAL A 169 -9.85 0.70 -22.25
C VAL A 169 -9.81 1.18 -23.70
N ALA A 170 -10.89 1.72 -24.22
CA ALA A 170 -11.05 2.07 -25.64
C ALA A 170 -9.88 2.88 -26.22
N ALA A 171 -9.38 3.87 -25.46
CA ALA A 171 -8.23 4.71 -25.88
C ALA A 171 -6.89 3.96 -25.93
N ARG A 172 -6.83 2.74 -25.42
CA ARG A 172 -5.63 1.89 -25.31
C ARG A 172 -5.70 0.67 -26.23
N LEU A 173 -6.85 0.47 -26.88
CA LEU A 173 -7.09 -0.64 -27.80
C LEU A 173 -6.61 -0.30 -29.21
N PRO A 174 -6.33 -1.33 -30.06
CA PRO A 174 -6.03 -1.11 -31.47
C PRO A 174 -7.14 -0.33 -32.20
N GLU A 175 -6.74 0.45 -33.18
CA GLU A 175 -7.67 1.24 -34.00
C GLU A 175 -8.71 0.33 -34.68
N GLY A 176 -9.97 0.78 -34.67
CA GLY A 176 -11.09 0.06 -35.23
C GLY A 176 -11.70 -1.03 -34.34
N MET A 177 -11.11 -1.35 -33.20
CA MET A 177 -11.72 -2.32 -32.28
C MET A 177 -12.95 -1.71 -31.61
N ASP A 178 -14.07 -2.38 -31.73
CA ASP A 178 -15.33 -2.00 -31.09
C ASP A 178 -15.58 -2.76 -29.77
N GLU A 179 -16.69 -2.42 -29.12
CA GLU A 179 -17.10 -3.05 -27.84
C GLU A 179 -17.39 -4.54 -28.00
N ALA A 180 -17.94 -4.97 -29.15
CA ALA A 180 -18.25 -6.37 -29.40
C ALA A 180 -16.97 -7.20 -29.54
N ALA A 181 -15.97 -6.69 -30.27
CA ALA A 181 -14.67 -7.31 -30.40
C ALA A 181 -13.94 -7.38 -29.01
N TRP A 182 -13.97 -6.29 -28.26
CA TRP A 182 -13.44 -6.28 -26.89
C TRP A 182 -14.11 -7.35 -26.02
N GLY A 183 -15.45 -7.41 -26.04
CA GLY A 183 -16.21 -8.40 -25.28
C GLY A 183 -15.86 -9.85 -25.60
N ALA A 184 -15.52 -10.13 -26.87
CA ALA A 184 -15.10 -11.47 -27.29
C ALA A 184 -13.64 -11.81 -26.89
N ILE A 185 -12.75 -10.82 -26.90
CA ILE A 185 -11.31 -11.02 -26.67
C ILE A 185 -10.96 -10.99 -25.19
N ARG A 186 -11.53 -10.06 -24.40
CA ARG A 186 -11.14 -9.82 -23.00
C ARG A 186 -11.09 -11.06 -22.11
N PRO A 187 -11.96 -12.09 -22.24
CA PRO A 187 -11.88 -13.29 -21.41
C PRO A 187 -10.66 -14.17 -21.67
N ASN A 188 -9.92 -13.92 -22.76
CA ASN A 188 -8.81 -14.76 -23.22
C ASN A 188 -7.42 -14.12 -23.02
N ILE A 189 -7.37 -12.92 -22.45
CA ILE A 189 -6.12 -12.18 -22.27
C ILE A 189 -5.74 -12.08 -20.78
N SER A 190 -4.46 -12.01 -20.52
CA SER A 190 -3.90 -11.76 -19.17
C SER A 190 -3.32 -10.34 -19.02
N LYS A 191 -3.01 -9.70 -20.13
CA LYS A 191 -2.51 -8.32 -20.24
C LYS A 191 -3.21 -7.62 -21.41
N LEU A 192 -3.35 -6.31 -21.31
CA LEU A 192 -3.96 -5.54 -22.39
C LEU A 192 -3.18 -5.66 -23.71
N ALA A 193 -1.85 -5.79 -23.64
CA ALA A 193 -1.00 -5.99 -24.83
C ALA A 193 -1.30 -7.29 -25.61
N ASP A 194 -1.87 -8.30 -24.94
CA ASP A 194 -2.21 -9.58 -25.59
C ASP A 194 -3.28 -9.42 -26.67
N VAL A 195 -4.06 -8.32 -26.62
CA VAL A 195 -5.09 -7.98 -27.60
C VAL A 195 -4.54 -7.98 -29.03
N ALA A 196 -3.29 -7.49 -29.20
CA ALA A 196 -2.67 -7.43 -30.53
C ALA A 196 -2.46 -8.80 -31.20
N GLY A 197 -2.50 -9.89 -30.44
CA GLY A 197 -2.46 -11.26 -30.98
C GLY A 197 -3.83 -11.81 -31.39
N TRP A 198 -4.91 -11.11 -31.06
CA TRP A 198 -6.29 -11.52 -31.33
C TRP A 198 -6.98 -10.62 -32.36
N TRP A 199 -6.49 -9.41 -32.56
CA TRP A 199 -6.99 -8.40 -33.49
C TRP A 199 -6.10 -8.29 -34.73
#